data_c699c86e6719e4bcd0dbe611b8941d3a
#
_entry.id   c699c86e6719e4bcd0dbe611b8941d3a
#
_cell.length_a   1.000
_cell.length_b   1.000
_cell.length_c   1.000
_cell.angle_alpha   90.00
_cell.angle_beta   90.00
_cell.angle_gamma   90.00
#
_symmetry.space_group_name_H-M   'P 1'
#
loop_
_entity.id
_entity.type
_entity.pdbx_description
1 polymer ?
#
loop_
_entity_poly.entity_id
_entity_poly.type
_entity_poly.pdbx_seq_one_letter_code
_entity_poly.pdbx_strand_id
1 'polypeptide(L)'
;PTMPMMFYQNLGQEEISPSGTSYLNRTEASSVEKLVTTLLKAGVAPEQIGVITPYEGQRNFVINHMQFHGSMVKDAYRAIEVASVDAFQGREKDYIIVTCVRSNARLGIGFLSDSRRLNVALTRARFGLIVIGNARVLCKDPLWYHFLVHFKDRNLLVEGALSNPVSYTHLTL
;
A
#
# COMPACT_ATOMS: atom_id res chain seq x y z
N PRO A 1 2.70 -23.38 -2.25
CA PRO A 1 3.36 -22.20 -2.78
C PRO A 1 3.14 -21.00 -1.85
N THR A 2 4.21 -20.27 -1.59
CA THR A 2 4.13 -19.05 -0.82
C THR A 2 3.50 -17.96 -1.68
N MET A 3 2.56 -17.20 -1.09
CA MET A 3 1.96 -16.04 -1.75
C MET A 3 3.06 -15.00 -2.03
N PRO A 4 3.17 -14.48 -3.27
CA PRO A 4 4.10 -13.40 -3.55
C PRO A 4 3.80 -12.17 -2.68
N MET A 5 4.81 -11.70 -1.97
CA MET A 5 4.70 -10.53 -1.09
C MET A 5 5.86 -9.59 -1.34
N MET A 6 5.61 -8.29 -1.19
CA MET A 6 6.62 -7.26 -1.33
C MET A 6 6.27 -6.07 -0.43
N PHE A 7 7.27 -5.53 0.25
CA PHE A 7 7.17 -4.21 0.86
C PHE A 7 7.95 -3.23 -0.04
N TYR A 8 7.26 -2.21 -0.53
CA TYR A 8 7.86 -1.18 -1.36
C TYR A 8 8.11 0.08 -0.53
N GLN A 9 9.40 0.40 -0.33
CA GLN A 9 9.82 1.56 0.44
C GLN A 9 9.47 2.85 -0.27
N ASN A 10 8.77 3.74 0.42
CA ASN A 10 8.39 5.05 -0.07
C ASN A 10 8.73 6.12 0.97
N LEU A 11 9.50 7.12 0.57
CA LEU A 11 9.96 8.20 1.44
C LEU A 11 9.12 9.48 1.28
N GLY A 12 8.06 9.45 0.48
CA GLY A 12 7.19 10.59 0.26
C GLY A 12 6.49 11.03 1.55
N GLN A 13 6.32 12.32 1.71
CA GLN A 13 5.74 12.89 2.92
C GLN A 13 4.22 12.75 2.96
N GLU A 14 3.70 12.50 4.15
CA GLU A 14 2.26 12.61 4.40
C GLU A 14 1.84 14.07 4.43
N GLU A 15 0.60 14.32 4.11
CA GLU A 15 -0.02 15.66 4.26
C GLU A 15 -1.44 15.53 4.76
N ILE A 16 -1.96 16.60 5.35
CA ILE A 16 -3.35 16.64 5.78
C ILE A 16 -4.23 16.81 4.54
N SER A 17 -5.30 16.02 4.45
CA SER A 17 -6.25 16.11 3.34
C SER A 17 -6.97 17.46 3.31
N PRO A 18 -7.55 17.85 2.17
CA PRO A 18 -8.31 19.12 2.08
C PRO A 18 -9.44 19.24 3.09
N SER A 19 -10.00 18.12 3.55
CA SER A 19 -11.04 18.12 4.60
C SER A 19 -10.52 18.53 5.98
N GLY A 20 -9.20 18.49 6.19
CA GLY A 20 -8.56 18.76 7.47
C GLY A 20 -8.67 17.64 8.50
N THR A 21 -9.32 16.54 8.17
CA THR A 21 -9.64 15.46 9.11
C THR A 21 -8.97 14.13 8.80
N SER A 22 -8.21 14.04 7.72
CA SER A 22 -7.56 12.82 7.29
C SER A 22 -6.17 13.12 6.72
N TYR A 23 -5.47 12.07 6.30
CA TYR A 23 -4.14 12.16 5.70
C TYR A 23 -4.14 11.60 4.29
N LEU A 24 -3.17 12.04 3.51
CA LEU A 24 -2.85 11.44 2.21
C LEU A 24 -1.34 11.48 1.97
N ASN A 25 -0.89 10.69 1.02
CA ASN A 25 0.50 10.63 0.59
C ASN A 25 0.53 10.48 -0.93
N ARG A 26 0.88 11.56 -1.61
CA ARG A 26 0.83 11.65 -3.09
C ARG A 26 1.78 10.69 -3.77
N THR A 27 2.97 10.54 -3.21
CA THR A 27 3.99 9.65 -3.77
C THR A 27 3.56 8.18 -3.65
N GLU A 28 2.96 7.80 -2.53
CA GLU A 28 2.40 6.46 -2.37
C GLU A 28 1.24 6.22 -3.35
N ALA A 29 0.37 7.19 -3.53
CA ALA A 29 -0.73 7.08 -4.49
C ALA A 29 -0.23 6.91 -5.93
N SER A 30 0.83 7.62 -6.31
CA SER A 30 1.49 7.42 -7.60
C SER A 30 2.03 6.00 -7.76
N SER A 31 2.63 5.45 -6.71
CA SER A 31 3.11 4.07 -6.72
C SER A 31 1.96 3.07 -6.82
N VAL A 32 0.85 3.31 -6.14
CA VAL A 32 -0.37 2.49 -6.28
C VAL A 32 -0.83 2.44 -7.74
N GLU A 33 -0.94 3.60 -8.39
CA GLU A 33 -1.34 3.68 -9.80
C GLU A 33 -0.42 2.84 -10.70
N LYS A 34 0.89 2.98 -10.53
CA LYS A 34 1.87 2.25 -11.34
C LYS A 34 1.77 0.73 -11.13
N LEU A 35 1.61 0.28 -9.90
CA LEU A 35 1.46 -1.13 -9.57
C LEU A 35 0.15 -1.70 -10.12
N VAL A 36 -0.95 -0.99 -9.96
CA VAL A 36 -2.25 -1.37 -10.53
C VAL A 36 -2.15 -1.48 -12.04
N THR A 37 -1.58 -0.48 -12.70
CA THR A 37 -1.40 -0.46 -14.16
C THR A 37 -0.55 -1.65 -14.62
N THR A 38 0.51 -1.97 -13.90
CA THR A 38 1.36 -3.14 -14.19
C THR A 38 0.57 -4.44 -14.11
N LEU A 39 -0.26 -4.61 -13.08
CA LEU A 39 -1.12 -5.79 -12.94
C LEU A 39 -2.14 -5.87 -14.09
N LEU A 40 -2.78 -4.77 -14.43
CA LEU A 40 -3.74 -4.73 -15.52
C LEU A 40 -3.09 -5.09 -16.87
N LYS A 41 -1.90 -4.57 -17.15
CA LYS A 41 -1.14 -4.90 -18.36
C LYS A 41 -0.70 -6.37 -18.41
N ALA A 42 -0.51 -6.98 -17.25
CA ALA A 42 -0.18 -8.40 -17.13
C ALA A 42 -1.40 -9.31 -17.29
N GLY A 43 -2.59 -8.77 -17.48
CA GLY A 43 -3.81 -9.53 -17.71
C GLY A 43 -4.66 -9.78 -16.46
N VAL A 44 -4.30 -9.18 -15.31
CA VAL A 44 -5.13 -9.27 -14.11
C VAL A 44 -6.40 -8.44 -14.31
N ALA A 45 -7.56 -9.02 -14.03
CA ALA A 45 -8.82 -8.30 -14.13
C ALA A 45 -8.95 -7.27 -13.00
N PRO A 46 -9.54 -6.08 -13.25
CA PRO A 46 -9.70 -5.05 -12.22
C PRO A 46 -10.41 -5.55 -10.96
N GLU A 47 -11.38 -6.43 -11.11
CA GLU A 47 -12.15 -6.98 -10.00
C GLU A 47 -11.31 -7.87 -9.07
N GLN A 48 -10.15 -8.34 -9.55
CA GLN A 48 -9.21 -9.14 -8.76
C GLN A 48 -8.29 -8.29 -7.88
N ILE A 49 -8.31 -6.96 -8.04
CA ILE A 49 -7.40 -6.04 -7.38
C ILE A 49 -8.15 -5.22 -6.32
N GLY A 50 -7.60 -5.18 -5.12
CA GLY A 50 -8.06 -4.31 -4.05
C GLY A 50 -6.93 -3.42 -3.55
N VAL A 51 -7.27 -2.19 -3.20
CA VAL A 51 -6.36 -1.23 -2.56
C VAL A 51 -6.92 -0.90 -1.19
N ILE A 52 -6.10 -1.09 -0.16
CA ILE A 52 -6.48 -0.84 1.22
C ILE A 52 -5.67 0.34 1.76
N THR A 53 -6.35 1.27 2.40
CA THR A 53 -5.72 2.36 3.12
C THR A 53 -6.50 2.68 4.40
N PRO A 54 -5.83 3.07 5.49
CA PRO A 54 -6.55 3.45 6.72
C PRO A 54 -7.15 4.86 6.67
N TYR A 55 -6.90 5.64 5.63
CA TYR A 55 -7.28 7.06 5.58
C TYR A 55 -8.17 7.38 4.38
N GLU A 56 -9.32 8.01 4.68
CA GLU A 56 -10.28 8.44 3.64
C GLU A 56 -9.66 9.45 2.66
N GLY A 57 -8.78 10.32 3.15
CA GLY A 57 -8.06 11.26 2.29
C GLY A 57 -7.22 10.56 1.23
N GLN A 58 -6.54 9.49 1.61
CA GLN A 58 -5.76 8.69 0.67
C GLN A 58 -6.65 7.91 -0.28
N ARG A 59 -7.74 7.34 0.22
CA ARG A 59 -8.70 6.62 -0.62
C ARG A 59 -9.20 7.50 -1.76
N ASN A 60 -9.67 8.69 -1.44
CA ASN A 60 -10.18 9.63 -2.44
C ASN A 60 -9.07 10.08 -3.40
N PHE A 61 -7.88 10.34 -2.89
CA PHE A 61 -6.75 10.75 -3.72
C PHE A 61 -6.33 9.64 -4.69
N VAL A 62 -6.24 8.39 -4.24
CA VAL A 62 -5.88 7.24 -5.09
C VAL A 62 -6.89 7.04 -6.21
N ILE A 63 -8.19 7.09 -5.89
CA ILE A 63 -9.25 6.94 -6.89
C ILE A 63 -9.10 8.00 -7.98
N ASN A 64 -8.97 9.26 -7.60
CA ASN A 64 -8.84 10.35 -8.55
C ASN A 64 -7.53 10.26 -9.34
N HIS A 65 -6.43 9.96 -8.67
CA HIS A 65 -5.13 9.87 -9.31
C HIS A 65 -5.09 8.78 -10.39
N MET A 66 -5.64 7.60 -10.11
CA MET A 66 -5.72 6.52 -11.10
C MET A 66 -6.54 6.93 -12.32
N GLN A 67 -7.67 7.59 -12.12
CA GLN A 67 -8.53 8.03 -13.23
C GLN A 67 -7.90 9.11 -14.10
N PHE A 68 -7.16 10.05 -13.50
CA PHE A 68 -6.57 11.17 -14.23
C PHE A 68 -5.20 10.88 -14.80
N HIS A 69 -4.42 9.99 -14.18
CA HIS A 69 -3.03 9.74 -14.56
C HIS A 69 -2.76 8.31 -15.04
N GLY A 70 -3.70 7.40 -14.84
CA GLY A 70 -3.54 6.02 -15.30
C GLY A 70 -3.52 5.92 -16.82
N SER A 71 -2.65 5.08 -17.36
CA SER A 71 -2.48 4.90 -18.81
C SER A 71 -3.52 3.96 -19.43
N MET A 72 -4.29 3.24 -18.61
CA MET A 72 -5.34 2.34 -19.09
C MET A 72 -6.68 3.06 -19.18
N VAL A 73 -7.70 2.39 -19.71
CA VAL A 73 -9.05 2.96 -19.81
C VAL A 73 -9.62 3.23 -18.42
N LYS A 74 -10.37 4.32 -18.28
CA LYS A 74 -10.92 4.75 -16.98
C LYS A 74 -11.82 3.71 -16.34
N ASP A 75 -12.59 2.96 -17.13
CA ASP A 75 -13.50 1.94 -16.61
C ASP A 75 -12.75 0.81 -15.88
N ALA A 76 -11.52 0.48 -16.32
CA ALA A 76 -10.70 -0.49 -15.62
C ALA A 76 -10.36 -0.02 -14.21
N TYR A 77 -9.96 1.23 -14.05
CA TYR A 77 -9.64 1.78 -12.73
C TYR A 77 -10.87 1.91 -11.83
N ARG A 78 -12.03 2.22 -12.40
CA ARG A 78 -13.29 2.30 -11.63
C ARG A 78 -13.71 0.96 -11.05
N ALA A 79 -13.37 -0.13 -11.71
CA ALA A 79 -13.71 -1.47 -11.25
C ALA A 79 -12.79 -1.98 -10.13
N ILE A 80 -11.70 -1.27 -9.83
CA ILE A 80 -10.80 -1.60 -8.72
C ILE A 80 -11.41 -1.10 -7.42
N GLU A 81 -11.47 -1.97 -6.42
CA GLU A 81 -11.98 -1.60 -5.11
C GLU A 81 -10.89 -0.88 -4.31
N VAL A 82 -11.15 0.35 -3.91
CA VAL A 82 -10.29 1.14 -3.02
C VAL A 82 -11.08 1.45 -1.77
N ALA A 83 -10.66 0.91 -0.63
CA ALA A 83 -11.46 1.01 0.58
C ALA A 83 -10.59 0.96 1.85
N SER A 84 -11.21 1.28 2.98
CA SER A 84 -10.59 1.12 4.28
C SER A 84 -10.49 -0.36 4.66
N VAL A 85 -9.64 -0.66 5.65
CA VAL A 85 -9.50 -2.01 6.19
C VAL A 85 -10.85 -2.57 6.64
N ASP A 86 -11.66 -1.77 7.32
CA ASP A 86 -12.94 -2.22 7.85
C ASP A 86 -13.93 -2.61 6.75
N ALA A 87 -13.87 -1.92 5.61
CA ALA A 87 -14.70 -2.26 4.46
C ALA A 87 -14.30 -3.57 3.78
N PHE A 88 -13.06 -4.02 3.96
CA PHE A 88 -12.60 -5.31 3.47
C PHE A 88 -12.81 -6.46 4.44
N GLN A 89 -13.37 -6.23 5.62
CA GLN A 89 -13.60 -7.26 6.60
C GLN A 89 -14.54 -8.34 6.03
N GLY A 90 -14.10 -9.60 6.06
CA GLY A 90 -14.85 -10.72 5.50
C GLY A 90 -14.79 -10.85 3.98
N ARG A 91 -14.03 -9.99 3.28
CA ARG A 91 -13.86 -10.02 1.82
C ARG A 91 -12.41 -10.27 1.44
N GLU A 92 -12.20 -10.84 0.28
CA GLU A 92 -10.88 -11.16 -0.26
C GLU A 92 -10.75 -10.72 -1.70
N LYS A 93 -9.52 -10.41 -2.10
CA LYS A 93 -9.13 -10.17 -3.49
C LYS A 93 -7.92 -11.01 -3.84
N ASP A 94 -7.69 -11.24 -5.12
CA ASP A 94 -6.51 -11.99 -5.55
C ASP A 94 -5.24 -11.21 -5.27
N TYR A 95 -5.26 -9.90 -5.52
CA TYR A 95 -4.12 -9.00 -5.28
C TYR A 95 -4.55 -7.84 -4.39
N ILE A 96 -3.79 -7.58 -3.36
CA ILE A 96 -4.02 -6.47 -2.44
C ILE A 96 -2.79 -5.57 -2.41
N ILE A 97 -3.03 -4.27 -2.53
CA ILE A 97 -2.03 -3.23 -2.33
C ILE A 97 -2.45 -2.44 -1.09
N VAL A 98 -1.59 -2.40 -0.10
CA VAL A 98 -1.81 -1.61 1.13
C VAL A 98 -0.96 -0.36 1.04
N THR A 99 -1.57 0.81 1.14
CA THR A 99 -0.85 2.09 1.21
C THR A 99 -0.99 2.67 2.60
N CYS A 100 0.15 2.78 3.29
CA CYS A 100 0.22 3.11 4.72
C CYS A 100 0.12 4.61 5.01
N VAL A 101 0.51 5.45 4.06
CA VAL A 101 0.40 6.91 4.12
C VAL A 101 1.36 7.58 5.11
N ARG A 102 1.37 7.13 6.37
CA ARG A 102 2.11 7.81 7.45
C ARG A 102 3.61 7.73 7.23
N SER A 103 4.24 8.90 7.26
CA SER A 103 5.67 9.07 6.96
C SER A 103 6.34 10.09 7.86
N ASN A 104 5.66 10.58 8.90
CA ASN A 104 6.17 11.57 9.84
C ASN A 104 6.60 10.90 11.14
N ALA A 105 7.92 10.89 11.40
CA ALA A 105 8.49 10.27 12.59
C ALA A 105 8.03 10.93 13.91
N ARG A 106 7.65 12.20 13.87
CA ARG A 106 7.22 12.95 15.06
C ARG A 106 5.76 12.68 15.41
N LEU A 107 4.90 12.52 14.40
CA LEU A 107 3.46 12.31 14.60
C LEU A 107 3.09 10.84 14.80
N GLY A 108 4.04 9.92 14.58
CA GLY A 108 3.77 8.49 14.67
C GLY A 108 2.93 7.96 13.54
N ILE A 109 2.36 6.78 13.73
CA ILE A 109 1.69 6.03 12.66
C ILE A 109 0.16 5.92 12.83
N GLY A 110 -0.41 6.47 13.91
CA GLY A 110 -1.86 6.53 14.10
C GLY A 110 -2.54 5.15 14.02
N PHE A 111 -3.51 5.02 13.14
CA PHE A 111 -4.30 3.78 12.97
C PHE A 111 -3.48 2.57 12.53
N LEU A 112 -2.29 2.76 11.99
CA LEU A 112 -1.42 1.65 11.58
C LEU A 112 -0.87 0.85 12.77
N SER A 113 -0.95 1.36 13.99
CA SER A 113 -0.55 0.63 15.20
C SER A 113 -1.60 -0.37 15.67
N ASP A 114 -2.81 -0.34 15.11
CA ASP A 114 -3.87 -1.29 15.46
C ASP A 114 -3.56 -2.66 14.84
N SER A 115 -3.21 -3.62 15.72
CA SER A 115 -2.81 -4.96 15.29
C SER A 115 -3.93 -5.73 14.60
N ARG A 116 -5.17 -5.52 14.99
CA ARG A 116 -6.31 -6.20 14.37
C ARG A 116 -6.51 -5.75 12.94
N ARG A 117 -6.48 -4.45 12.71
CA ARG A 117 -6.63 -3.85 11.38
C ARG A 117 -5.48 -4.24 10.46
N LEU A 118 -4.25 -4.22 10.98
CA LEU A 118 -3.10 -4.64 10.20
C LEU A 118 -3.21 -6.10 9.79
N ASN A 119 -3.57 -6.97 10.73
CA ASN A 119 -3.75 -8.40 10.44
C ASN A 119 -4.83 -8.63 9.37
N VAL A 120 -5.95 -7.93 9.45
CA VAL A 120 -7.01 -8.00 8.43
C VAL A 120 -6.45 -7.58 7.07
N ALA A 121 -5.78 -6.42 6.98
CA ALA A 121 -5.22 -5.93 5.73
C ALA A 121 -4.26 -6.94 5.09
N LEU A 122 -3.34 -7.51 5.90
CA LEU A 122 -2.31 -8.42 5.40
C LEU A 122 -2.84 -9.81 5.02
N THR A 123 -4.04 -10.16 5.45
CA THR A 123 -4.64 -11.48 5.19
C THR A 123 -5.76 -11.48 4.16
N ARG A 124 -6.01 -10.35 3.49
CA ARG A 124 -7.09 -10.25 2.46
C ARG A 124 -6.66 -10.67 1.07
N ALA A 125 -5.37 -10.80 0.79
CA ALA A 125 -4.86 -11.19 -0.52
C ALA A 125 -4.83 -12.73 -0.66
N ARG A 126 -5.29 -13.22 -1.81
CA ARG A 126 -5.21 -14.65 -2.14
C ARG A 126 -3.93 -15.03 -2.86
N PHE A 127 -3.47 -14.20 -3.77
CA PHE A 127 -2.32 -14.52 -4.64
C PHE A 127 -1.16 -13.55 -4.51
N GLY A 128 -1.38 -12.30 -4.14
CA GLY A 128 -0.29 -11.35 -4.02
C GLY A 128 -0.60 -10.19 -3.10
N LEU A 129 0.40 -9.77 -2.32
CA LEU A 129 0.31 -8.67 -1.38
C LEU A 129 1.48 -7.71 -1.59
N ILE A 130 1.17 -6.43 -1.80
CA ILE A 130 2.16 -5.37 -1.88
C ILE A 130 1.83 -4.34 -0.82
N VAL A 131 2.81 -4.04 0.05
CA VAL A 131 2.67 -3.01 1.08
C VAL A 131 3.56 -1.84 0.70
N ILE A 132 2.98 -0.65 0.62
CA ILE A 132 3.70 0.59 0.33
C ILE A 132 3.75 1.43 1.59
N GLY A 133 4.92 1.84 1.99
CA GLY A 133 5.07 2.65 3.19
C GLY A 133 6.50 3.10 3.44
N ASN A 134 6.67 3.83 4.53
CA ASN A 134 7.99 4.26 4.99
C ASN A 134 8.45 3.36 6.14
N ALA A 135 9.29 2.39 5.80
CA ALA A 135 9.78 1.41 6.78
C ALA A 135 10.55 2.06 7.93
N ARG A 136 11.22 3.19 7.69
CA ARG A 136 11.97 3.91 8.73
C ARG A 136 11.06 4.46 9.82
N VAL A 137 9.82 4.81 9.47
CA VAL A 137 8.81 5.26 10.42
C VAL A 137 8.06 4.09 11.03
N LEU A 138 7.62 3.16 10.19
CA LEU A 138 6.84 1.99 10.62
C LEU A 138 7.60 1.08 11.57
N CYS A 139 8.91 0.90 11.40
CA CYS A 139 9.72 -0.02 12.20
C CYS A 139 9.83 0.39 13.69
N LYS A 140 9.40 1.58 14.05
CA LYS A 140 9.35 2.02 15.45
C LYS A 140 8.21 1.36 16.22
N ASP A 141 7.20 0.88 15.53
CA ASP A 141 6.12 0.09 16.11
C ASP A 141 6.55 -1.38 16.19
N PRO A 142 6.37 -2.06 17.35
CA PRO A 142 6.84 -3.46 17.51
C PRO A 142 6.23 -4.43 16.50
N LEU A 143 4.96 -4.26 16.16
CA LEU A 143 4.29 -5.16 15.21
C LEU A 143 4.84 -4.97 13.80
N TRP A 144 4.97 -3.70 13.36
CA TRP A 144 5.57 -3.39 12.06
C TRP A 144 7.03 -3.82 12.00
N TYR A 145 7.77 -3.69 13.09
CA TYR A 145 9.15 -4.16 13.18
C TYR A 145 9.24 -5.65 12.82
N HIS A 146 8.39 -6.48 13.41
CA HIS A 146 8.36 -7.92 13.10
C HIS A 146 8.02 -8.21 11.63
N PHE A 147 7.05 -7.51 11.07
CA PHE A 147 6.72 -7.66 9.65
C PHE A 147 7.86 -7.24 8.74
N LEU A 148 8.51 -6.13 9.05
CA LEU A 148 9.61 -5.62 8.24
C LEU A 148 10.84 -6.53 8.31
N VAL A 149 11.13 -7.13 9.44
CA VAL A 149 12.16 -8.16 9.56
C VAL A 149 11.84 -9.35 8.67
N HIS A 150 10.59 -9.80 8.68
CA HIS A 150 10.13 -10.90 7.83
C HIS A 150 10.35 -10.59 6.34
N PHE A 151 9.98 -9.41 5.89
CA PHE A 151 10.21 -8.98 4.50
C PHE A 151 11.70 -8.88 4.18
N LYS A 152 12.48 -8.30 5.09
CA LYS A 152 13.92 -8.11 4.90
C LYS A 152 14.67 -9.44 4.79
N ASP A 153 14.39 -10.37 5.68
CA ASP A 153 15.05 -11.68 5.72
C ASP A 153 14.78 -12.51 4.47
N ARG A 154 13.68 -12.22 3.76
CA ARG A 154 13.29 -12.90 2.52
C ARG A 154 13.61 -12.10 1.26
N ASN A 155 14.35 -10.99 1.39
CA ASN A 155 14.66 -10.09 0.27
C ASN A 155 13.41 -9.54 -0.42
N LEU A 156 12.33 -9.30 0.34
CA LEU A 156 11.06 -8.77 -0.13
C LEU A 156 10.87 -7.29 0.19
N LEU A 157 11.86 -6.67 0.80
CA LEU A 157 11.89 -5.24 1.10
C LEU A 157 12.65 -4.55 -0.04
N VAL A 158 11.93 -3.79 -0.87
CA VAL A 158 12.48 -3.23 -2.10
C VAL A 158 12.31 -1.71 -2.15
N GLU A 159 13.15 -1.04 -2.92
CA GLU A 159 13.12 0.40 -3.13
C GLU A 159 13.49 0.75 -4.57
N GLY A 160 13.43 2.03 -4.90
CA GLY A 160 13.82 2.53 -6.21
C GLY A 160 12.66 2.64 -7.19
N ALA A 161 12.98 2.76 -8.48
CA ALA A 161 11.96 2.84 -9.51
C ALA A 161 11.23 1.51 -9.65
N LEU A 162 9.90 1.54 -9.79
CA LEU A 162 9.10 0.33 -9.97
C LEU A 162 9.45 -0.45 -11.23
N SER A 163 10.02 0.23 -12.23
CA SER A 163 10.52 -0.43 -13.45
C SER A 163 11.78 -1.26 -13.19
N ASN A 164 12.53 -0.96 -12.13
CA ASN A 164 13.75 -1.66 -11.76
C ASN A 164 13.97 -1.57 -10.25
N PRO A 165 13.14 -2.23 -9.44
CA PRO A 165 13.27 -2.20 -7.98
C PRO A 165 14.49 -2.99 -7.53
N VAL A 166 15.14 -2.50 -6.45
CA VAL A 166 16.29 -3.18 -5.83
C VAL A 166 15.97 -3.47 -4.36
N SER A 167 16.64 -4.47 -3.81
CA SER A 167 16.48 -4.81 -2.40
C SER A 167 16.90 -3.64 -1.50
N TYR A 168 16.07 -3.30 -0.53
CA TYR A 168 16.36 -2.25 0.44
C TYR A 168 17.18 -2.83 1.58
N THR A 169 18.49 -2.55 1.57
CA THR A 169 19.46 -3.13 2.51
C THR A 169 19.89 -2.16 3.61
N HIS A 170 19.49 -0.90 3.52
CA HIS A 170 19.95 0.15 4.43
C HIS A 170 19.07 0.36 5.66
N LEU A 171 18.01 -0.42 5.81
CA LEU A 171 17.16 -0.35 6.99
C LEU A 171 17.85 -1.09 8.15
N THR A 172 18.27 -0.35 9.15
CA THR A 172 18.79 -0.92 10.39
C THR A 172 17.58 -1.21 11.30
N LEU A 173 17.32 -2.48 11.50
CA LEU A 173 16.23 -2.96 12.35
C LEU A 173 16.79 -3.51 13.67
#